data_e1ceb5260dd0f1ff24304c1b427d1f6c
#
_entry.id   e1ceb5260dd0f1ff24304c1b427d1f6c
#
_cell.length_a   1.000
_cell.length_b   1.000
_cell.length_c   1.000
_cell.angle_alpha   90.00
_cell.angle_beta   90.00
_cell.angle_gamma   90.00
#
_symmetry.space_group_name_H-M   'P 1'
#
loop_
_entity.id
_entity.type
_entity.pdbx_description
1 polymer ?
#
loop_
_entity_poly.entity_id
_entity_poly.type
_entity_poly.pdbx_seq_one_letter_code
_entity_poly.pdbx_strand_id
1 'polypeptide(L)'
;LTALLFILGSMQAQNLKIGDLHAGAPALHESSRYNQDTFLITDKYEITVDYISILVESAPATCTLHDPMNRIDEFQWRMQNVEGVQSAVSLPSVAKKINAGYNEGNSKWHVLPRNEQTLVQAIGRVPTSSGLLNPKCSVMPVILFMEDHKAETISRVIDAIKAFRTEYEGDDLTFSLASGPVGVMAATNEAVADSQDPMLLYVFGAVILLCLLSFRSL
;
A
#
# COMPACT_ATOMS: atom_id res chain seq x y z
N LEU A 1 -33.93 -30.29 0.71
CA LEU A 1 -32.53 -30.47 0.25
C LEU A 1 -31.97 -29.14 -0.32
N THR A 2 -32.66 -28.52 -1.28
CA THR A 2 -32.24 -27.26 -1.93
C THR A 2 -32.05 -26.08 -0.94
N ALA A 3 -32.98 -25.90 -0.01
CA ALA A 3 -32.85 -24.84 1.01
C ALA A 3 -31.62 -25.05 1.91
N LEU A 4 -31.32 -26.31 2.26
CA LEU A 4 -30.14 -26.63 3.07
C LEU A 4 -28.84 -26.38 2.31
N LEU A 5 -28.79 -26.78 1.02
CA LEU A 5 -27.65 -26.49 0.15
C LEU A 5 -27.45 -25.00 -0.07
N PHE A 6 -28.53 -24.21 -0.19
CA PHE A 6 -28.47 -22.77 -0.31
C PHE A 6 -27.88 -22.09 0.95
N ILE A 7 -28.34 -22.53 2.14
CA ILE A 7 -27.82 -22.02 3.42
C ILE A 7 -26.34 -22.37 3.56
N LEU A 8 -25.95 -23.62 3.29
CA LEU A 8 -24.55 -24.03 3.36
C LEU A 8 -23.68 -23.28 2.35
N GLY A 9 -24.18 -23.09 1.13
CA GLY A 9 -23.49 -22.33 0.09
C GLY A 9 -23.32 -20.87 0.45
N SER A 10 -24.36 -20.22 0.99
CA SER A 10 -24.25 -18.81 1.40
C SER A 10 -23.32 -18.60 2.61
N MET A 11 -23.27 -19.56 3.54
CA MET A 11 -22.28 -19.51 4.63
C MET A 11 -20.84 -19.65 4.09
N GLN A 12 -20.63 -20.50 3.10
CA GLN A 12 -19.30 -20.68 2.50
C GLN A 12 -18.90 -19.50 1.61
N ALA A 13 -19.86 -18.84 0.96
CA ALA A 13 -19.62 -17.67 0.13
C ALA A 13 -19.05 -16.46 0.92
N GLN A 14 -19.36 -16.36 2.21
CA GLN A 14 -18.80 -15.32 3.08
C GLN A 14 -17.28 -15.47 3.30
N ASN A 15 -16.73 -16.65 3.07
CA ASN A 15 -15.28 -16.91 3.17
C ASN A 15 -14.55 -16.76 1.84
N LEU A 16 -15.24 -16.28 0.80
CA LEU A 16 -14.63 -16.06 -0.50
C LEU A 16 -13.64 -14.90 -0.42
N LYS A 17 -12.37 -15.17 -0.76
CA LYS A 17 -11.33 -14.16 -0.81
C LYS A 17 -11.26 -13.57 -2.21
N ILE A 18 -11.23 -12.25 -2.30
CA ILE A 18 -11.10 -11.50 -3.55
C ILE A 18 -9.67 -11.01 -3.68
N GLY A 19 -9.03 -11.32 -4.81
CA GLY A 19 -7.65 -10.97 -5.14
C GLY A 19 -6.72 -12.17 -5.21
N ASP A 20 -5.44 -11.91 -5.36
CA ASP A 20 -4.44 -12.96 -5.50
C ASP A 20 -4.20 -13.71 -4.18
N LEU A 21 -4.13 -15.03 -4.28
CA LEU A 21 -3.90 -15.92 -3.13
C LEU A 21 -2.45 -16.40 -3.04
N HIS A 22 -1.66 -16.20 -4.10
CA HIS A 22 -0.28 -16.68 -4.23
C HIS A 22 0.68 -15.52 -4.45
N ALA A 23 1.91 -15.65 -3.96
CA ALA A 23 2.99 -14.73 -4.27
C ALA A 23 3.55 -15.00 -5.68
N GLY A 24 4.18 -13.98 -6.28
CA GLY A 24 4.73 -14.06 -7.64
C GLY A 24 3.70 -13.81 -8.72
N ALA A 25 4.10 -13.78 -10.00
CA ALA A 25 3.20 -13.52 -11.11
C ALA A 25 2.18 -14.65 -11.28
N PRO A 26 0.87 -14.43 -11.08
CA PRO A 26 -0.15 -15.50 -11.09
C PRO A 26 -0.29 -16.19 -12.44
N ALA A 27 0.07 -15.48 -13.54
CA ALA A 27 0.03 -16.04 -14.89
C ALA A 27 1.16 -17.03 -15.19
N LEU A 28 2.15 -17.13 -14.30
CA LEU A 28 3.33 -17.98 -14.48
C LEU A 28 3.34 -19.10 -13.43
N HIS A 29 3.86 -20.25 -13.82
CA HIS A 29 4.07 -21.34 -12.88
C HIS A 29 5.08 -20.94 -11.79
N GLU A 30 4.94 -21.43 -10.56
CA GLU A 30 5.82 -21.11 -9.44
C GLU A 30 7.30 -21.43 -9.73
N SER A 31 7.57 -22.51 -10.50
CA SER A 31 8.90 -22.89 -10.93
C SER A 31 9.43 -22.08 -12.12
N SER A 32 8.70 -21.09 -12.63
CA SER A 32 9.22 -20.21 -13.68
C SER A 32 10.42 -19.43 -13.16
N ARG A 33 11.38 -19.17 -14.05
CA ARG A 33 12.59 -18.41 -13.69
C ARG A 33 12.22 -17.05 -13.08
N TYR A 34 11.23 -16.36 -13.65
CA TYR A 34 10.78 -15.07 -13.14
C TYR A 34 10.33 -15.15 -11.67
N ASN A 35 9.46 -16.12 -11.34
CA ASN A 35 8.97 -16.27 -9.96
C ASN A 35 10.09 -16.68 -9.00
N GLN A 36 10.99 -17.58 -9.42
CA GLN A 36 12.15 -17.97 -8.62
C GLN A 36 13.11 -16.79 -8.36
N ASP A 37 13.41 -15.98 -9.38
CA ASP A 37 14.26 -14.79 -9.23
C ASP A 37 13.56 -13.76 -8.32
N THR A 38 12.25 -13.57 -8.43
CA THR A 38 11.46 -12.68 -7.57
C THR A 38 11.49 -13.14 -6.11
N PHE A 39 11.26 -14.43 -5.85
CA PHE A 39 11.31 -14.99 -4.49
C PHE A 39 12.72 -14.86 -3.88
N LEU A 40 13.77 -15.07 -4.70
CA LEU A 40 15.14 -14.88 -4.25
C LEU A 40 15.43 -13.42 -3.88
N ILE A 41 14.95 -12.47 -4.68
CA ILE A 41 15.11 -11.04 -4.40
C ILE A 41 14.36 -10.69 -3.09
N THR A 42 13.13 -11.13 -2.94
CA THR A 42 12.34 -10.87 -1.73
C THR A 42 12.98 -11.46 -0.47
N ASP A 43 13.61 -12.66 -0.58
CA ASP A 43 14.28 -13.32 0.57
C ASP A 43 15.62 -12.66 0.94
N LYS A 44 16.35 -12.11 -0.04
CA LYS A 44 17.73 -11.64 0.18
C LYS A 44 17.87 -10.12 0.29
N TYR A 45 16.92 -9.36 -0.17
CA TYR A 45 17.00 -7.90 -0.22
C TYR A 45 15.80 -7.26 0.51
N GLU A 46 16.02 -6.05 1.01
CA GLU A 46 14.95 -5.23 1.62
C GLU A 46 14.04 -4.55 0.58
N ILE A 47 14.38 -4.67 -0.71
CA ILE A 47 13.64 -4.10 -1.83
C ILE A 47 12.96 -5.25 -2.57
N THR A 48 11.67 -5.12 -2.82
CA THR A 48 10.87 -6.12 -3.54
C THR A 48 10.26 -5.53 -4.81
N VAL A 49 9.70 -6.40 -5.66
CA VAL A 49 8.95 -5.98 -6.85
C VAL A 49 7.53 -5.52 -6.49
N ASP A 50 7.04 -5.99 -5.35
CA ASP A 50 5.71 -5.67 -4.82
C ASP A 50 5.82 -4.45 -3.91
N TYR A 51 5.43 -3.28 -4.41
CA TYR A 51 5.45 -2.06 -3.63
C TYR A 51 4.16 -1.25 -3.77
N ILE A 52 3.87 -0.49 -2.73
CA ILE A 52 2.82 0.51 -2.68
C ILE A 52 3.44 1.86 -2.34
N SER A 53 3.06 2.89 -3.06
CA SER A 53 3.53 4.25 -2.81
C SER A 53 2.38 5.11 -2.29
N ILE A 54 2.52 5.64 -1.10
CA ILE A 54 1.58 6.56 -0.48
C ILE A 54 2.08 7.99 -0.75
N LEU A 55 1.27 8.79 -1.43
CA LEU A 55 1.61 10.17 -1.73
C LEU A 55 1.23 11.04 -0.55
N VAL A 56 2.23 11.67 0.06
CA VAL A 56 1.98 12.68 1.09
C VAL A 56 2.00 14.05 0.43
N GLU A 57 0.84 14.68 0.38
CA GLU A 57 0.63 15.99 -0.19
C GLU A 57 0.61 17.07 0.88
N SER A 58 1.18 18.23 0.59
CA SER A 58 1.34 19.33 1.53
C SER A 58 1.47 20.68 0.81
N ALA A 59 1.55 21.75 1.57
CA ALA A 59 1.93 23.05 1.04
C ALA A 59 3.36 23.03 0.46
N PRO A 60 3.70 23.94 -0.48
CA PRO A 60 5.06 24.05 -0.99
C PRO A 60 6.10 24.30 0.12
N ALA A 61 7.30 23.76 -0.05
CA ALA A 61 8.42 23.83 0.87
C ALA A 61 8.22 23.16 2.25
N THR A 62 7.16 22.39 2.44
CA THR A 62 6.88 21.70 3.71
C THR A 62 7.99 20.72 4.11
N CYS A 63 8.74 20.18 3.17
CA CYS A 63 9.87 19.28 3.46
C CYS A 63 11.02 19.94 4.25
N THR A 64 11.05 21.27 4.33
CA THR A 64 12.05 21.98 5.14
C THR A 64 11.66 22.10 6.62
N LEU A 65 10.42 21.76 6.95
CA LEU A 65 9.87 21.86 8.31
C LEU A 65 9.99 20.51 9.04
N HIS A 66 10.50 20.56 10.26
CA HIS A 66 10.71 19.37 11.07
C HIS A 66 9.42 18.60 11.37
N ASP A 67 8.35 19.29 11.79
CA ASP A 67 7.14 18.64 12.28
C ASP A 67 6.40 17.84 11.21
N PRO A 68 6.14 18.35 9.99
CA PRO A 68 5.60 17.56 8.90
C PRO A 68 6.48 16.36 8.53
N MET A 69 7.80 16.59 8.45
CA MET A 69 8.75 15.53 8.15
C MET A 69 8.77 14.45 9.23
N ASN A 70 8.61 14.83 10.50
CA ASN A 70 8.51 13.88 11.61
C ASN A 70 7.22 13.06 11.57
N ARG A 71 6.10 13.64 11.13
CA ARG A 71 4.85 12.89 10.92
C ARG A 71 4.99 11.85 9.80
N ILE A 72 5.68 12.21 8.71
CA ILE A 72 5.97 11.26 7.62
C ILE A 72 6.89 10.14 8.11
N ASP A 73 7.87 10.46 8.95
CA ASP A 73 8.76 9.50 9.57
C ASP A 73 8.02 8.54 10.52
N GLU A 74 7.11 9.07 11.32
CA GLU A 74 6.22 8.27 12.19
C GLU A 74 5.31 7.36 11.37
N PHE A 75 4.71 7.87 10.29
CA PHE A 75 3.93 7.05 9.36
C PHE A 75 4.76 5.89 8.82
N GLN A 76 5.96 6.19 8.30
CA GLN A 76 6.86 5.16 7.79
C GLN A 76 7.17 4.11 8.86
N TRP A 77 7.51 4.54 10.08
CA TRP A 77 7.83 3.63 11.18
C TRP A 77 6.66 2.73 11.55
N ARG A 78 5.45 3.28 11.61
CA ARG A 78 4.24 2.49 11.89
C ARG A 78 4.01 1.46 10.79
N MET A 79 4.13 1.85 9.53
CA MET A 79 3.92 0.94 8.41
C MET A 79 4.98 -0.17 8.34
N GLN A 80 6.23 0.11 8.68
CA GLN A 80 7.27 -0.92 8.78
C GLN A 80 7.00 -1.99 9.83
N ASN A 81 6.15 -1.71 10.80
CA ASN A 81 5.75 -2.67 11.83
C ASN A 81 4.44 -3.42 11.49
N VAL A 82 3.87 -3.18 10.33
CA VAL A 82 2.71 -3.94 9.83
C VAL A 82 3.21 -5.22 9.18
N GLU A 83 2.64 -6.36 9.58
CA GLU A 83 2.96 -7.66 9.01
C GLU A 83 2.69 -7.68 7.50
N GLY A 84 3.67 -8.11 6.71
CA GLY A 84 3.65 -8.10 5.25
C GLY A 84 4.36 -6.89 4.62
N VAL A 85 4.83 -5.93 5.42
CA VAL A 85 5.71 -4.85 4.97
C VAL A 85 7.15 -5.24 5.29
N GLN A 86 7.97 -5.42 4.28
CA GLN A 86 9.37 -5.81 4.41
C GLN A 86 10.26 -4.62 4.73
N SER A 87 10.05 -3.51 4.03
CA SER A 87 10.78 -2.26 4.28
C SER A 87 9.99 -1.05 3.79
N ALA A 88 10.44 0.13 4.18
CA ALA A 88 9.88 1.38 3.68
C ALA A 88 10.95 2.44 3.47
N VAL A 89 10.74 3.28 2.46
CA VAL A 89 11.63 4.39 2.12
C VAL A 89 10.81 5.67 1.97
N SER A 90 11.31 6.75 2.59
CA SER A 90 10.72 8.09 2.48
C SER A 90 11.81 9.16 2.51
N LEU A 91 11.45 10.40 2.23
CA LEU A 91 12.38 11.53 2.32
C LEU A 91 12.98 11.68 3.73
N PRO A 92 12.21 11.61 4.85
CA PRO A 92 12.78 11.62 6.20
C PRO A 92 13.82 10.53 6.46
N SER A 93 13.59 9.30 6.00
CA SER A 93 14.52 8.19 6.22
C SER A 93 15.87 8.43 5.52
N VAL A 94 15.83 9.01 4.32
CA VAL A 94 17.04 9.38 3.59
C VAL A 94 17.73 10.59 4.25
N ALA A 95 16.97 11.60 4.70
CA ALA A 95 17.52 12.74 5.42
C ALA A 95 18.26 12.32 6.71
N LYS A 96 17.73 11.35 7.46
CA LYS A 96 18.41 10.76 8.64
C LYS A 96 19.73 10.10 8.28
N LYS A 97 19.75 9.33 7.18
CA LYS A 97 20.99 8.68 6.69
C LYS A 97 22.06 9.72 6.28
N ILE A 98 21.63 10.78 5.57
CA ILE A 98 22.52 11.87 5.15
C ILE A 98 23.05 12.62 6.37
N ASN A 99 22.21 12.93 7.36
CA ASN A 99 22.62 13.58 8.60
C ASN A 99 23.67 12.76 9.35
N ALA A 100 23.48 11.45 9.47
CA ALA A 100 24.50 10.56 10.03
C ALA A 100 25.79 10.57 9.20
N GLY A 101 25.69 10.56 7.87
CA GLY A 101 26.83 10.62 6.94
C GLY A 101 27.68 11.88 7.13
N TYR A 102 27.08 13.04 7.35
CA TYR A 102 27.79 14.28 7.68
C TYR A 102 28.52 14.24 9.03
N ASN A 103 28.14 13.32 9.90
CA ASN A 103 28.71 13.14 11.21
C ASN A 103 29.44 11.78 11.31
N GLU A 104 30.25 11.47 10.30
CA GLU A 104 31.13 10.29 10.24
C GLU A 104 30.40 8.94 10.35
N GLY A 105 29.11 8.89 10.01
CA GLY A 105 28.28 7.69 10.12
C GLY A 105 27.87 7.33 11.56
N ASN A 106 28.07 8.22 12.51
CA ASN A 106 27.73 7.95 13.90
C ASN A 106 26.22 7.81 14.09
N SER A 107 25.79 6.69 14.68
CA SER A 107 24.37 6.33 14.86
C SER A 107 23.58 7.34 15.71
N LYS A 108 24.23 8.12 16.58
CA LYS A 108 23.59 9.22 17.34
C LYS A 108 22.99 10.29 16.44
N TRP A 109 23.52 10.45 15.23
CA TRP A 109 23.07 11.41 14.25
C TRP A 109 22.10 10.82 13.21
N HIS A 110 21.75 9.54 13.36
CA HIS A 110 20.70 8.92 12.55
C HIS A 110 19.30 9.35 13.04
N VAL A 111 19.10 10.66 13.09
CA VAL A 111 17.87 11.33 13.53
C VAL A 111 17.49 12.43 12.55
N LEU A 112 16.21 12.75 12.50
CA LEU A 112 15.74 13.87 11.69
C LEU A 112 16.19 15.19 12.35
N PRO A 113 16.94 16.06 11.61
CA PRO A 113 17.40 17.33 12.17
C PRO A 113 16.22 18.23 12.58
N ARG A 114 16.27 18.77 13.80
CA ARG A 114 15.27 19.75 14.27
C ARG A 114 15.55 21.15 13.75
N ASN A 115 16.82 21.44 13.45
CA ASN A 115 17.21 22.71 12.88
C ASN A 115 16.88 22.70 11.38
N GLU A 116 16.14 23.71 10.94
CA GLU A 116 15.68 23.85 9.54
C GLU A 116 16.86 23.91 8.56
N GLN A 117 17.91 24.64 8.87
CA GLN A 117 19.08 24.77 7.99
C GLN A 117 19.78 23.42 7.80
N THR A 118 19.94 22.65 8.87
CA THR A 118 20.52 21.29 8.81
C THR A 118 19.61 20.33 8.03
N LEU A 119 18.30 20.46 8.20
CA LEU A 119 17.33 19.65 7.47
C LEU A 119 17.39 19.99 5.97
N VAL A 120 17.41 21.28 5.60
CA VAL A 120 17.56 21.73 4.21
C VAL A 120 18.87 21.21 3.59
N GLN A 121 19.97 21.19 4.33
CA GLN A 121 21.23 20.63 3.85
C GLN A 121 21.14 19.13 3.60
N ALA A 122 20.43 18.38 4.47
CA ALA A 122 20.24 16.96 4.31
C ALA A 122 19.35 16.64 3.09
N ILE A 123 18.18 17.28 2.98
CA ILE A 123 17.26 17.05 1.85
C ILE A 123 17.81 17.56 0.52
N GLY A 124 18.59 18.64 0.53
CA GLY A 124 19.21 19.21 -0.67
C GLY A 124 20.18 18.26 -1.42
N ARG A 125 20.56 17.15 -0.78
CA ARG A 125 21.33 16.07 -1.42
C ARG A 125 20.45 15.03 -2.12
N VAL A 126 19.13 15.05 -1.89
CA VAL A 126 18.19 14.13 -2.52
C VAL A 126 17.74 14.74 -3.85
N PRO A 127 18.12 14.15 -4.99
CA PRO A 127 17.69 14.67 -6.28
C PRO A 127 16.20 14.41 -6.48
N THR A 128 15.51 15.29 -7.19
CA THR A 128 14.09 15.08 -7.54
C THR A 128 13.85 13.85 -8.41
N SER A 129 14.88 13.42 -9.15
CA SER A 129 14.87 12.16 -9.90
C SER A 129 14.80 10.89 -9.03
N SER A 130 15.04 11.01 -7.71
CA SER A 130 14.85 9.90 -6.77
C SER A 130 13.38 9.47 -6.61
N GLY A 131 12.44 10.32 -7.01
CA GLY A 131 11.01 10.09 -6.81
C GLY A 131 10.53 10.30 -5.35
N LEU A 132 11.39 10.74 -4.43
CA LEU A 132 11.03 10.95 -3.02
C LEU A 132 10.51 12.36 -2.72
N LEU A 133 10.64 13.27 -3.65
CA LEU A 133 10.11 14.63 -3.55
C LEU A 133 9.90 15.24 -4.93
N ASN A 134 8.94 16.14 -5.05
CA ASN A 134 8.80 16.99 -6.24
C ASN A 134 9.63 18.28 -6.13
N PRO A 135 9.84 19.03 -7.21
CA PRO A 135 10.63 20.27 -7.19
C PRO A 135 10.11 21.34 -6.22
N LYS A 136 8.81 21.32 -5.90
CA LYS A 136 8.18 22.27 -4.96
C LYS A 136 8.18 21.78 -3.52
N CYS A 137 8.67 20.58 -3.25
CA CYS A 137 8.57 19.93 -1.93
C CYS A 137 7.15 19.91 -1.36
N SER A 138 6.17 19.70 -2.20
CA SER A 138 4.75 19.61 -1.84
C SER A 138 4.17 18.22 -1.99
N VAL A 139 4.93 17.28 -2.56
CA VAL A 139 4.57 15.86 -2.65
C VAL A 139 5.79 15.03 -2.28
N MET A 140 5.63 14.20 -1.26
CA MET A 140 6.67 13.36 -0.68
C MET A 140 6.14 11.92 -0.57
N PRO A 141 6.45 11.04 -1.52
CA PRO A 141 6.01 9.65 -1.44
C PRO A 141 6.68 8.89 -0.30
N VAL A 142 5.89 8.01 0.34
CA VAL A 142 6.39 6.94 1.18
C VAL A 142 6.20 5.63 0.43
N ILE A 143 7.28 4.95 0.12
CA ILE A 143 7.29 3.70 -0.63
C ILE A 143 7.41 2.56 0.36
N LEU A 144 6.40 1.69 0.40
CA LEU A 144 6.38 0.47 1.19
C LEU A 144 6.68 -0.72 0.28
N PHE A 145 7.72 -1.46 0.57
CA PHE A 145 8.04 -2.72 -0.09
C PHE A 145 7.38 -3.86 0.68
N MET A 146 6.62 -4.68 -0.02
CA MET A 146 5.80 -5.72 0.56
C MET A 146 6.46 -7.09 0.36
N GLU A 147 6.23 -8.01 1.28
CA GLU A 147 6.69 -9.40 1.15
C GLU A 147 5.99 -10.13 0.00
N ASP A 148 4.73 -9.80 -0.22
CA ASP A 148 3.92 -10.35 -1.30
C ASP A 148 2.75 -9.39 -1.64
N HIS A 149 2.01 -9.74 -2.69
CA HIS A 149 0.79 -9.03 -3.12
C HIS A 149 -0.49 -9.83 -2.86
N LYS A 150 -0.48 -10.76 -1.91
CA LYS A 150 -1.68 -11.50 -1.53
C LYS A 150 -2.77 -10.56 -1.03
N ALA A 151 -4.01 -10.90 -1.33
CA ALA A 151 -5.16 -10.11 -0.95
C ALA A 151 -5.21 -9.79 0.56
N GLU A 152 -4.84 -10.74 1.41
CA GLU A 152 -4.80 -10.54 2.87
C GLU A 152 -3.73 -9.55 3.30
N THR A 153 -2.53 -9.64 2.71
CA THR A 153 -1.41 -8.73 2.98
C THR A 153 -1.76 -7.32 2.54
N ILE A 154 -2.32 -7.18 1.32
CA ILE A 154 -2.77 -5.90 0.79
C ILE A 154 -3.84 -5.28 1.70
N SER A 155 -4.89 -6.03 2.06
CA SER A 155 -5.97 -5.53 2.91
C SER A 155 -5.44 -5.03 4.26
N ARG A 156 -4.60 -5.83 4.92
CA ARG A 156 -4.00 -5.47 6.21
C ARG A 156 -3.20 -4.16 6.14
N VAL A 157 -2.39 -3.99 5.11
CA VAL A 157 -1.58 -2.77 4.94
C VAL A 157 -2.45 -1.57 4.60
N ILE A 158 -3.46 -1.73 3.72
CA ILE A 158 -4.42 -0.65 3.39
C ILE A 158 -5.21 -0.23 4.63
N ASP A 159 -5.67 -1.18 5.44
CA ASP A 159 -6.41 -0.87 6.67
C ASP A 159 -5.54 -0.11 7.68
N ALA A 160 -4.26 -0.49 7.81
CA ALA A 160 -3.31 0.24 8.65
C ALA A 160 -3.08 1.68 8.13
N ILE A 161 -2.97 1.87 6.81
CA ILE A 161 -2.84 3.21 6.21
C ILE A 161 -4.11 4.04 6.48
N LYS A 162 -5.31 3.47 6.28
CA LYS A 162 -6.59 4.13 6.54
C LYS A 162 -6.72 4.51 8.02
N ALA A 163 -6.32 3.63 8.93
CA ALA A 163 -6.33 3.89 10.37
C ALA A 163 -5.41 5.06 10.74
N PHE A 164 -4.19 5.10 10.20
CA PHE A 164 -3.26 6.22 10.40
C PHE A 164 -3.85 7.53 9.89
N ARG A 165 -4.42 7.53 8.68
CA ARG A 165 -5.09 8.71 8.11
C ARG A 165 -6.15 9.26 9.04
N THR A 166 -7.03 8.41 9.54
CA THR A 166 -8.13 8.83 10.45
C THR A 166 -7.61 9.46 11.73
N GLU A 167 -6.44 9.02 12.23
CA GLU A 167 -5.83 9.54 13.46
C GLU A 167 -5.07 10.86 13.23
N TYR A 168 -4.40 11.02 12.07
CA TYR A 168 -3.41 12.07 11.83
C TYR A 168 -3.73 12.99 10.66
N GLU A 169 -4.84 12.81 9.96
CA GLU A 169 -5.22 13.69 8.87
C GLU A 169 -5.56 15.08 9.43
N GLY A 170 -4.74 16.05 9.10
CA GLY A 170 -4.87 17.44 9.48
C GLY A 170 -4.67 18.35 8.28
N ASP A 171 -4.88 19.65 8.46
CA ASP A 171 -4.84 20.65 7.38
C ASP A 171 -3.47 20.76 6.67
N ASP A 172 -2.40 20.22 7.29
CA ASP A 172 -1.02 20.39 6.80
C ASP A 172 -0.54 19.27 5.89
N LEU A 173 -1.02 18.03 6.09
CA LEU A 173 -0.59 16.83 5.36
C LEU A 173 -1.79 15.97 4.97
N THR A 174 -1.85 15.60 3.70
CA THR A 174 -2.83 14.64 3.19
C THR A 174 -2.13 13.39 2.70
N PHE A 175 -2.49 12.23 3.25
CA PHE A 175 -1.97 10.92 2.83
C PHE A 175 -2.90 10.33 1.78
N SER A 176 -2.56 10.49 0.50
CA SER A 176 -3.32 9.94 -0.61
C SER A 176 -2.93 8.49 -0.87
N LEU A 177 -3.96 7.62 -0.89
CA LEU A 177 -3.76 6.21 -1.26
C LEU A 177 -3.41 6.12 -2.74
N ALA A 178 -2.36 5.66 -2.96
CA ALA A 178 -1.67 4.66 -3.66
C ALA A 178 -1.43 4.84 -5.15
N SER A 179 -0.18 4.88 -5.47
CA SER A 179 0.33 4.46 -6.76
C SER A 179 1.19 3.19 -6.60
N GLY A 180 1.65 2.61 -7.71
CA GLY A 180 2.41 1.38 -7.72
C GLY A 180 1.56 0.13 -8.02
N PRO A 181 2.22 -1.00 -8.33
CA PRO A 181 1.53 -2.24 -8.75
C PRO A 181 0.53 -2.72 -7.70
N VAL A 182 0.95 -2.77 -6.45
CA VAL A 182 0.09 -3.22 -5.34
C VAL A 182 -1.04 -2.24 -5.06
N GLY A 183 -0.82 -0.93 -5.26
CA GLY A 183 -1.86 0.08 -5.13
C GLY A 183 -3.00 -0.11 -6.14
N VAL A 184 -2.67 -0.45 -7.38
CA VAL A 184 -3.67 -0.78 -8.41
C VAL A 184 -4.42 -2.07 -8.06
N MET A 185 -3.71 -3.09 -7.56
CA MET A 185 -4.34 -4.34 -7.09
C MET A 185 -5.29 -4.07 -5.93
N ALA A 186 -4.89 -3.26 -4.95
CA ALA A 186 -5.73 -2.86 -3.83
C ALA A 186 -7.03 -2.20 -4.29
N ALA A 187 -6.94 -1.20 -5.16
CA ALA A 187 -8.11 -0.51 -5.70
C ALA A 187 -9.02 -1.44 -6.53
N THR A 188 -8.41 -2.37 -7.27
CA THR A 188 -9.17 -3.37 -8.05
C THR A 188 -9.90 -4.33 -7.13
N ASN A 189 -9.24 -4.84 -6.10
CA ASN A 189 -9.85 -5.75 -5.13
C ASN A 189 -11.02 -5.09 -4.38
N GLU A 190 -10.86 -3.81 -3.98
CA GLU A 190 -11.92 -3.04 -3.33
C GLU A 190 -13.11 -2.83 -4.29
N ALA A 191 -12.87 -2.43 -5.54
CA ALA A 191 -13.92 -2.25 -6.53
C ALA A 191 -14.67 -3.56 -6.87
N VAL A 192 -13.95 -4.68 -6.94
CA VAL A 192 -14.54 -6.00 -7.14
C VAL A 192 -15.38 -6.41 -5.93
N ALA A 193 -14.86 -6.21 -4.72
CA ALA A 193 -15.58 -6.53 -3.49
C ALA A 193 -16.92 -5.75 -3.41
N ASP A 194 -16.90 -4.45 -3.66
CA ASP A 194 -18.08 -3.60 -3.63
C ASP A 194 -19.11 -3.94 -4.71
N SER A 195 -18.62 -4.43 -5.85
CA SER A 195 -19.49 -4.75 -7.01
C SER A 195 -20.04 -6.17 -6.98
N GLN A 196 -19.49 -7.08 -6.18
CA GLN A 196 -19.82 -8.51 -6.20
C GLN A 196 -21.28 -8.77 -5.84
N ASP A 197 -21.75 -8.24 -4.72
CA ASP A 197 -23.11 -8.47 -4.23
C ASP A 197 -24.18 -7.88 -5.17
N PRO A 198 -24.09 -6.62 -5.63
CA PRO A 198 -25.00 -6.08 -6.62
C PRO A 198 -24.99 -6.89 -7.93
N MET A 199 -23.82 -7.28 -8.42
CA MET A 199 -23.71 -8.06 -9.66
C MET A 199 -24.40 -9.41 -9.54
N LEU A 200 -24.20 -10.14 -8.45
CA LEU A 200 -24.89 -11.41 -8.20
C LEU A 200 -26.40 -11.22 -8.13
N LEU A 201 -26.88 -10.19 -7.43
CA LEU A 201 -28.32 -9.88 -7.34
C LEU A 201 -28.93 -9.64 -8.72
N TYR A 202 -28.28 -8.84 -9.58
CA TYR A 202 -28.77 -8.56 -10.93
C TYR A 202 -28.77 -9.82 -11.82
N VAL A 203 -27.68 -10.60 -11.79
CA VAL A 203 -27.58 -11.83 -12.60
C VAL A 203 -28.64 -12.85 -12.19
N PHE A 204 -28.74 -13.15 -10.90
CA PHE A 204 -29.75 -14.12 -10.42
C PHE A 204 -31.16 -13.58 -10.57
N GLY A 205 -31.39 -12.30 -10.36
CA GLY A 205 -32.70 -11.66 -10.60
C GLY A 205 -33.12 -11.77 -12.06
N ALA A 206 -32.23 -11.50 -12.99
CA ALA A 206 -32.49 -11.68 -14.42
C ALA A 206 -32.78 -13.13 -14.79
N VAL A 207 -32.00 -14.08 -14.29
CA VAL A 207 -32.22 -15.51 -14.53
C VAL A 207 -33.58 -15.96 -13.99
N ILE A 208 -33.94 -15.58 -12.77
CA ILE A 208 -35.23 -15.91 -12.17
C ILE A 208 -36.36 -15.33 -13.01
N LEU A 209 -36.27 -14.06 -13.42
CA LEU A 209 -37.27 -13.40 -14.25
C LEU A 209 -37.45 -14.12 -15.60
N LEU A 210 -36.35 -14.48 -16.27
CA LEU A 210 -36.38 -15.21 -17.51
C LEU A 210 -37.00 -16.62 -17.35
N CYS A 211 -36.68 -17.31 -16.27
CA CYS A 211 -37.27 -18.60 -15.96
C CYS A 211 -38.80 -18.49 -15.74
N LEU A 212 -39.26 -17.48 -14.97
CA LEU A 212 -40.67 -17.24 -14.76
C LEU A 212 -41.44 -16.96 -16.07
N LEU A 213 -40.83 -16.12 -16.93
CA LEU A 213 -41.41 -15.82 -18.25
C LEU A 213 -41.46 -17.03 -19.18
N SER A 214 -40.38 -17.84 -19.16
CA SER A 214 -40.25 -19.00 -20.06
C SER A 214 -41.15 -20.16 -19.63
N PHE A 215 -41.15 -20.51 -18.36
CA PHE A 215 -41.89 -21.68 -17.87
C PHE A 215 -43.32 -21.35 -17.40
N ARG A 216 -43.65 -20.05 -17.24
CA ARG A 216 -44.97 -19.60 -16.76
C ARG A 216 -45.45 -20.32 -15.50
N SER A 217 -44.53 -20.75 -14.68
CA SER A 217 -44.77 -21.45 -13.41
C SER A 217 -43.94 -20.81 -12.31
N LEU A 218 -44.53 -20.63 -11.14
CA LEU A 218 -43.83 -20.25 -9.91
C LEU A 218 -43.22 -21.47 -9.25
#